data_59fab58dd1c62ce4f6e33a41e4813199
#
_entry.id   59fab58dd1c62ce4f6e33a41e4813199
#
_cell.length_a   1.000
_cell.length_b   1.000
_cell.length_c   1.000
_cell.angle_alpha   90.00
_cell.angle_beta   90.00
_cell.angle_gamma   90.00
#
_symmetry.space_group_name_H-M   'P 1'
#
loop_
_entity.id
_entity.type
_entity.pdbx_description
1 polymer ?
#
loop_
_entity_poly.entity_id
_entity_poly.type
_entity_poly.pdbx_seq_one_letter_code
_entity_poly.pdbx_strand_id
1 'polypeptide(L)'
;MTPLNPPLPPRLQPLLDQFDFARTRLADRLAGPVMDSGNGTDVDVVPMTDEEYLWEPVAGCWSVRRRADGPGPGATLLIGAGEWGHDYAAAPHPAPPPFTTIAWRLSHLSELLTLRADHTTGSHTLTRDDYRVSGDAAGAMAAFDAGATAWREALLATDETALDTVGRSTYPHGSDRENVFIDIVWWVNQELLHHGAEIALIRDLYRHR
;
A
#
# COMPACT_ATOMS: atom_id res chain seq x y z
N MET A 1 -8.24 -30.62 23.57
CA MET A 1 -7.34 -29.74 22.82
C MET A 1 -8.13 -29.15 21.67
N THR A 2 -8.55 -27.91 21.80
CA THR A 2 -9.19 -27.15 20.71
C THR A 2 -8.11 -26.88 19.66
N PRO A 3 -8.31 -27.14 18.37
CA PRO A 3 -7.33 -26.79 17.36
C PRO A 3 -7.08 -25.29 17.35
N LEU A 4 -5.81 -24.92 17.34
CA LEU A 4 -5.27 -23.55 17.47
C LEU A 4 -5.50 -22.71 16.20
N ASN A 5 -6.51 -22.66 15.61
CA ASN A 5 -7.10 -21.92 14.50
C ASN A 5 -7.77 -22.88 13.50
N PRO A 6 -8.97 -22.57 13.04
CA PRO A 6 -9.57 -23.29 11.93
C PRO A 6 -8.66 -23.20 10.69
N PRO A 7 -8.66 -24.22 9.83
CA PRO A 7 -7.90 -24.15 8.58
C PRO A 7 -8.37 -22.95 7.75
N LEU A 8 -7.41 -22.29 7.10
CA LEU A 8 -7.69 -21.16 6.21
C LEU A 8 -8.66 -21.60 5.08
N PRO A 9 -9.64 -20.76 4.71
CA PRO A 9 -10.54 -21.06 3.60
C PRO A 9 -9.77 -21.41 2.31
N PRO A 10 -10.11 -22.51 1.62
CA PRO A 10 -9.39 -22.89 0.39
C PRO A 10 -9.40 -21.82 -0.72
N ARG A 11 -10.46 -21.01 -0.80
CA ARG A 11 -10.55 -19.91 -1.76
C ARG A 11 -9.65 -18.72 -1.38
N LEU A 12 -9.37 -18.55 -0.10
CA LEU A 12 -8.51 -17.46 0.39
C LEU A 12 -7.02 -17.80 0.24
N GLN A 13 -6.65 -19.08 0.35
CA GLN A 13 -5.24 -19.50 0.35
C GLN A 13 -4.44 -18.95 -0.85
N PRO A 14 -4.87 -19.10 -2.12
CA PRO A 14 -4.11 -18.57 -3.25
C PRO A 14 -4.01 -17.05 -3.28
N LEU A 15 -5.00 -16.34 -2.73
CA LEU A 15 -4.97 -14.88 -2.62
C LEU A 15 -3.99 -14.43 -1.52
N LEU A 16 -3.95 -15.15 -0.40
CA LEU A 16 -2.98 -14.88 0.66
C LEU A 16 -1.54 -15.18 0.20
N ASP A 17 -1.33 -16.28 -0.51
CA ASP A 17 -0.01 -16.63 -1.08
C ASP A 17 0.46 -15.57 -2.07
N GLN A 18 -0.44 -15.05 -2.91
CA GLN A 18 -0.16 -13.95 -3.84
C GLN A 18 0.19 -12.66 -3.09
N PHE A 19 -0.58 -12.32 -2.05
CA PHE A 19 -0.32 -11.16 -1.21
C PHE A 19 1.06 -11.26 -0.55
N ASP A 20 1.35 -12.38 0.11
CA ASP A 20 2.63 -12.61 0.79
C ASP A 20 3.81 -12.54 -0.17
N PHE A 21 3.68 -13.12 -1.37
CA PHE A 21 4.68 -13.02 -2.43
C PHE A 21 4.92 -11.57 -2.88
N ALA A 22 3.85 -10.84 -3.19
CA ALA A 22 3.94 -9.47 -3.69
C ALA A 22 4.52 -8.51 -2.62
N ARG A 23 4.05 -8.66 -1.35
CA ARG A 23 4.57 -7.90 -0.20
C ARG A 23 6.06 -8.14 -0.01
N THR A 24 6.48 -9.40 0.08
CA THR A 24 7.88 -9.77 0.29
C THR A 24 8.76 -9.23 -0.83
N ARG A 25 8.35 -9.45 -2.09
CA ARG A 25 9.09 -8.96 -3.24
C ARG A 25 9.25 -7.44 -3.26
N LEU A 26 8.22 -6.67 -2.89
CA LEU A 26 8.30 -5.22 -2.81
C LEU A 26 9.23 -4.79 -1.66
N ALA A 27 9.05 -5.37 -0.46
CA ALA A 27 9.86 -5.06 0.70
C ALA A 27 11.35 -5.35 0.46
N ASP A 28 11.69 -6.53 -0.06
CA ASP A 28 13.06 -6.91 -0.40
C ASP A 28 13.68 -5.94 -1.41
N ARG A 29 12.92 -5.57 -2.43
CA ARG A 29 13.38 -4.64 -3.45
C ARG A 29 13.69 -3.24 -2.89
N LEU A 30 12.99 -2.81 -1.84
CA LEU A 30 13.16 -1.48 -1.24
C LEU A 30 14.14 -1.46 -0.06
N ALA A 31 14.21 -2.52 0.74
CA ALA A 31 14.96 -2.54 1.99
C ALA A 31 16.41 -3.03 1.87
N GLY A 32 16.80 -3.71 0.80
CA GLY A 32 18.14 -4.25 0.63
C GLY A 32 18.14 -5.76 0.49
N PRO A 33 19.25 -6.48 0.71
CA PRO A 33 19.64 -7.62 -0.11
C PRO A 33 18.51 -8.60 -0.37
N VAL A 34 18.14 -8.72 -1.64
CA VAL A 34 17.22 -9.78 -2.08
C VAL A 34 18.00 -11.08 -1.93
N MET A 35 17.52 -11.97 -1.08
CA MET A 35 17.98 -13.36 -1.09
C MET A 35 17.79 -13.92 -2.50
N ASP A 36 18.87 -14.35 -3.10
CA ASP A 36 18.87 -14.96 -4.43
C ASP A 36 17.77 -16.04 -4.54
N SER A 37 16.90 -15.87 -5.51
CA SER A 37 15.90 -16.89 -5.87
C SER A 37 16.50 -18.07 -6.63
N GLY A 38 17.77 -18.41 -6.39
CA GLY A 38 18.39 -19.64 -6.86
C GLY A 38 19.21 -19.52 -8.16
N ASN A 39 19.43 -18.32 -8.69
CA ASN A 39 20.21 -18.11 -9.92
C ASN A 39 21.65 -17.59 -9.70
N GLY A 40 22.14 -17.54 -8.46
CA GLY A 40 23.55 -17.30 -8.16
C GLY A 40 24.07 -15.89 -8.48
N THR A 41 23.20 -14.91 -8.63
CA THR A 41 23.57 -13.51 -8.74
C THR A 41 23.07 -12.77 -7.51
N ASP A 42 23.98 -12.52 -6.56
CA ASP A 42 23.76 -11.53 -5.52
C ASP A 42 23.53 -10.18 -6.19
N VAL A 43 22.28 -9.81 -6.36
CA VAL A 43 21.94 -8.44 -6.75
C VAL A 43 22.11 -7.60 -5.50
N ASP A 44 23.19 -6.83 -5.41
CA ASP A 44 23.37 -5.80 -4.37
C ASP A 44 22.21 -4.80 -4.45
N VAL A 45 21.15 -5.09 -3.75
CA VAL A 45 20.05 -4.15 -3.61
C VAL A 45 20.42 -3.16 -2.51
N VAL A 46 20.83 -1.99 -2.92
CA VAL A 46 21.04 -0.87 -1.99
C VAL A 46 19.68 -0.44 -1.45
N PRO A 47 19.54 -0.24 -0.11
CA PRO A 47 18.30 0.28 0.46
C PRO A 47 17.85 1.58 -0.19
N MET A 48 16.55 1.80 -0.27
CA MET A 48 15.98 3.04 -0.79
C MET A 48 16.39 4.22 0.11
N THR A 49 16.89 5.30 -0.51
CA THR A 49 17.24 6.54 0.19
C THR A 49 16.07 7.51 0.22
N ASP A 50 16.13 8.53 1.09
CA ASP A 50 15.11 9.59 1.14
C ASP A 50 15.06 10.38 -0.17
N GLU A 51 16.20 10.59 -0.81
CA GLU A 51 16.27 11.25 -2.11
C GLU A 51 15.57 10.42 -3.20
N GLU A 52 15.78 9.09 -3.24
CA GLU A 52 15.09 8.19 -4.15
C GLU A 52 13.58 8.15 -3.86
N TYR A 53 13.19 8.07 -2.59
CA TYR A 53 11.81 8.05 -2.14
C TYR A 53 11.02 9.26 -2.62
N LEU A 54 11.59 10.47 -2.45
CA LEU A 54 10.96 11.75 -2.83
C LEU A 54 11.22 12.18 -4.28
N TRP A 55 11.98 11.40 -5.06
CA TRP A 55 12.35 11.78 -6.41
C TRP A 55 11.14 11.97 -7.34
N GLU A 56 11.12 13.12 -8.01
CA GLU A 56 10.14 13.46 -9.03
C GLU A 56 10.75 13.26 -10.43
N PRO A 57 10.41 12.15 -11.13
CA PRO A 57 10.99 11.86 -12.46
C PRO A 57 10.57 12.85 -13.55
N VAL A 58 9.43 13.51 -13.38
CA VAL A 58 8.94 14.56 -14.26
C VAL A 58 8.36 15.72 -13.46
N ALA A 59 8.37 16.91 -14.01
CA ALA A 59 7.78 18.07 -13.36
C ALA A 59 6.27 17.88 -13.14
N GLY A 60 5.79 18.27 -11.95
CA GLY A 60 4.37 18.19 -11.61
C GLY A 60 3.89 16.82 -11.12
N CYS A 61 4.82 15.96 -10.71
CA CYS A 61 4.46 14.71 -10.04
C CYS A 61 3.67 14.97 -8.77
N TRP A 62 2.72 14.10 -8.48
CA TRP A 62 2.16 13.97 -7.14
C TRP A 62 3.13 13.18 -6.25
N SER A 63 3.34 13.70 -5.04
CA SER A 63 4.30 13.16 -4.09
C SER A 63 3.78 13.28 -2.65
N VAL A 64 4.61 12.93 -1.70
CA VAL A 64 4.46 13.29 -0.29
C VAL A 64 5.09 14.66 -0.08
N ARG A 65 4.40 15.53 0.65
CA ARG A 65 4.83 16.93 0.88
C ARG A 65 4.65 17.33 2.33
N ARG A 66 5.46 18.26 2.80
CA ARG A 66 5.22 18.93 4.08
C ARG A 66 3.95 19.77 3.97
N ARG A 67 3.08 19.68 4.97
CA ARG A 67 1.86 20.50 5.00
C ARG A 67 2.11 21.98 5.00
N ALA A 68 3.24 22.41 5.59
CA ALA A 68 3.64 23.81 5.60
C ALA A 68 3.91 24.36 4.19
N ASP A 69 4.30 23.50 3.24
CA ASP A 69 4.62 23.87 1.86
C ASP A 69 3.37 23.83 0.94
N GLY A 70 2.28 23.22 1.43
CA GLY A 70 1.05 23.02 0.67
C GLY A 70 1.13 21.88 -0.36
N PRO A 71 0.02 21.65 -1.10
CA PRO A 71 -0.04 20.63 -2.14
C PRO A 71 0.80 20.98 -3.36
N GLY A 72 1.26 19.94 -4.06
CA GLY A 72 2.02 20.06 -5.29
C GLY A 72 1.18 20.47 -6.51
N PRO A 73 1.83 20.64 -7.67
CA PRO A 73 1.15 21.05 -8.90
C PRO A 73 -0.01 20.12 -9.27
N GLY A 74 -1.18 20.71 -9.53
CA GLY A 74 -2.40 19.98 -9.88
C GLY A 74 -3.10 19.27 -8.73
N ALA A 75 -2.51 19.23 -7.53
CA ALA A 75 -3.19 18.80 -6.32
C ALA A 75 -3.93 19.96 -5.66
N THR A 76 -5.05 19.69 -4.98
CA THR A 76 -5.86 20.70 -4.29
C THR A 76 -5.82 20.56 -2.78
N LEU A 77 -5.35 19.42 -2.27
CA LEU A 77 -5.24 19.13 -0.84
C LEU A 77 -4.15 18.08 -0.57
N LEU A 78 -3.78 17.97 0.70
CA LEU A 78 -2.90 16.93 1.20
C LEU A 78 -3.70 15.99 2.12
N ILE A 79 -3.71 14.70 1.81
CA ILE A 79 -4.34 13.67 2.64
C ILE A 79 -3.35 13.17 3.70
N GLY A 80 -3.88 12.72 4.83
CA GLY A 80 -3.17 12.16 5.96
C GLY A 80 -3.07 13.10 7.16
N ALA A 81 -2.51 12.63 8.25
CA ALA A 81 -2.28 13.36 9.49
C ALA A 81 -0.80 13.71 9.69
N GLY A 82 -0.53 14.69 10.55
CA GLY A 82 0.81 15.05 10.97
C GLY A 82 1.48 16.09 10.08
N GLU A 83 2.81 16.10 10.08
CA GLU A 83 3.64 17.08 9.36
C GLU A 83 3.58 16.88 7.84
N TRP A 84 3.40 15.65 7.39
CA TRP A 84 3.39 15.27 5.98
C TRP A 84 2.00 14.86 5.51
N GLY A 85 1.76 14.99 4.20
CA GLY A 85 0.57 14.49 3.53
C GLY A 85 0.90 14.12 2.10
N HIS A 86 0.09 13.29 1.47
CA HIS A 86 0.26 13.01 0.05
C HIS A 86 -0.69 13.85 -0.80
N ASP A 87 -0.20 14.26 -1.98
CA ASP A 87 -0.95 15.04 -2.95
C ASP A 87 -2.24 14.34 -3.37
N TYR A 88 -3.34 15.09 -3.42
CA TYR A 88 -4.62 14.61 -3.87
C TYR A 88 -5.44 15.76 -4.49
N ALA A 89 -6.44 15.42 -5.29
CA ALA A 89 -7.44 16.36 -5.77
C ALA A 89 -8.84 15.81 -5.54
N ALA A 90 -9.73 16.68 -5.03
CA ALA A 90 -11.15 16.39 -5.02
C ALA A 90 -11.67 16.20 -6.45
N ALA A 91 -12.76 15.44 -6.62
CA ALA A 91 -13.39 15.28 -7.92
C ALA A 91 -13.84 16.62 -8.53
N PRO A 92 -13.70 16.84 -9.85
CA PRO A 92 -13.17 15.89 -10.83
C PRO A 92 -11.64 15.74 -10.73
N HIS A 93 -11.16 14.50 -10.86
CA HIS A 93 -9.71 14.27 -10.88
C HIS A 93 -9.06 14.92 -12.11
N PRO A 94 -7.77 15.31 -12.02
CA PRO A 94 -7.03 15.87 -13.14
C PRO A 94 -7.02 14.93 -14.35
N ALA A 95 -7.14 15.52 -15.54
CA ALA A 95 -7.00 14.80 -16.79
C ALA A 95 -5.95 15.50 -17.68
N PRO A 96 -4.86 14.84 -18.09
CA PRO A 96 -4.49 13.45 -17.76
C PRO A 96 -4.17 13.26 -16.26
N PRO A 97 -4.25 12.01 -15.75
CA PRO A 97 -3.82 11.72 -14.39
C PRO A 97 -2.37 12.14 -14.17
N PRO A 98 -2.02 12.71 -13.01
CA PRO A 98 -0.65 13.08 -12.73
C PRO A 98 0.23 11.85 -12.58
N PHE A 99 1.50 11.97 -12.96
CA PHE A 99 2.50 10.98 -12.60
C PHE A 99 2.71 11.02 -11.07
N THR A 100 2.93 9.86 -10.43
CA THR A 100 3.11 9.78 -8.98
C THR A 100 4.49 9.20 -8.63
N THR A 101 5.11 9.72 -7.57
CA THR A 101 6.43 9.29 -7.08
C THR A 101 6.35 7.95 -6.32
N ILE A 102 7.51 7.39 -5.96
CA ILE A 102 7.59 6.25 -5.02
C ILE A 102 6.91 6.63 -3.70
N ALA A 103 7.17 7.83 -3.19
CA ALA A 103 6.61 8.34 -1.95
C ALA A 103 5.08 8.32 -1.95
N TRP A 104 4.47 8.81 -3.03
CA TRP A 104 3.02 8.81 -3.16
C TRP A 104 2.44 7.38 -3.18
N ARG A 105 3.03 6.51 -4.01
CA ARG A 105 2.54 5.13 -4.19
C ARG A 105 2.70 4.28 -2.94
N LEU A 106 3.84 4.37 -2.27
CA LEU A 106 4.09 3.63 -1.04
C LEU A 106 3.21 4.12 0.10
N SER A 107 3.00 5.44 0.21
CA SER A 107 2.05 6.03 1.16
C SER A 107 0.61 5.59 0.89
N HIS A 108 0.19 5.57 -0.38
CA HIS A 108 -1.13 5.09 -0.80
C HIS A 108 -1.35 3.61 -0.44
N LEU A 109 -0.39 2.74 -0.73
CA LEU A 109 -0.47 1.31 -0.37
C LEU A 109 -0.54 1.12 1.15
N SER A 110 0.28 1.84 1.90
CA SER A 110 0.32 1.73 3.36
C SER A 110 -0.98 2.22 4.00
N GLU A 111 -1.52 3.33 3.51
CA GLU A 111 -2.83 3.86 3.91
C GLU A 111 -3.93 2.84 3.63
N LEU A 112 -4.00 2.34 2.39
CA LEU A 112 -4.99 1.37 1.94
C LEU A 112 -4.99 0.12 2.82
N LEU A 113 -3.83 -0.49 3.05
CA LEU A 113 -3.70 -1.71 3.86
C LEU A 113 -4.10 -1.47 5.32
N THR A 114 -3.68 -0.34 5.89
CA THR A 114 -4.03 0.04 7.27
C THR A 114 -5.53 0.23 7.44
N LEU A 115 -6.15 0.99 6.55
CA LEU A 115 -7.58 1.27 6.61
C LEU A 115 -8.42 0.02 6.34
N ARG A 116 -7.99 -0.83 5.38
CA ARG A 116 -8.66 -2.10 5.12
C ARG A 116 -8.61 -3.04 6.32
N ALA A 117 -7.47 -3.14 6.99
CA ALA A 117 -7.37 -3.94 8.21
C ALA A 117 -8.30 -3.42 9.30
N ASP A 118 -8.30 -2.10 9.56
CA ASP A 118 -9.19 -1.49 10.54
C ASP A 118 -10.67 -1.73 10.22
N HIS A 119 -11.08 -1.50 8.97
CA HIS A 119 -12.46 -1.67 8.52
C HIS A 119 -12.89 -3.12 8.29
N THR A 120 -12.00 -4.11 8.51
CA THR A 120 -12.30 -5.55 8.42
C THR A 120 -12.40 -6.19 9.81
N THR A 121 -11.43 -5.92 10.69
CA THR A 121 -11.31 -6.57 12.02
C THR A 121 -10.95 -5.60 13.13
N GLY A 122 -10.72 -4.33 12.84
CA GLY A 122 -10.31 -3.31 13.81
C GLY A 122 -11.47 -2.50 14.37
N SER A 123 -11.23 -1.21 14.58
CA SER A 123 -12.20 -0.29 15.18
C SER A 123 -13.32 0.16 14.24
N HIS A 124 -13.13 0.04 12.93
CA HIS A 124 -13.99 0.54 11.85
C HIS A 124 -14.16 2.07 11.86
N THR A 125 -13.19 2.80 12.42
CA THR A 125 -13.28 4.26 12.61
C THR A 125 -12.20 5.05 11.89
N LEU A 126 -11.09 4.42 11.51
CA LEU A 126 -10.00 5.12 10.85
C LEU A 126 -10.45 5.72 9.52
N THR A 127 -9.99 6.93 9.27
CA THR A 127 -10.19 7.66 8.02
C THR A 127 -8.84 7.96 7.35
N ARG A 128 -8.87 8.41 6.12
CA ARG A 128 -7.66 8.86 5.41
C ARG A 128 -6.97 10.02 6.14
N ASP A 129 -7.75 10.85 6.84
CA ASP A 129 -7.24 12.00 7.58
C ASP A 129 -6.56 11.59 8.90
N ASP A 130 -6.76 10.37 9.38
CA ASP A 130 -6.10 9.83 10.56
C ASP A 130 -4.79 9.12 10.25
N TYR A 131 -4.57 8.74 8.98
CA TYR A 131 -3.37 8.03 8.54
C TYR A 131 -2.15 8.95 8.57
N ARG A 132 -1.04 8.52 9.21
CA ARG A 132 0.20 9.30 9.28
C ARG A 132 1.09 8.99 8.10
N VAL A 133 1.28 10.00 7.26
CA VAL A 133 2.18 9.96 6.11
C VAL A 133 3.62 10.18 6.56
N SER A 134 4.55 9.35 6.08
CA SER A 134 5.99 9.52 6.35
C SER A 134 6.66 10.40 5.29
N GLY A 135 7.56 11.27 5.75
CA GLY A 135 8.38 12.11 4.88
C GLY A 135 9.75 11.53 4.53
N ASP A 136 10.05 10.30 4.96
CA ASP A 136 11.31 9.61 4.73
C ASP A 136 11.10 8.13 4.37
N ALA A 137 12.13 7.55 3.75
CA ALA A 137 12.10 6.18 3.25
C ALA A 137 11.92 5.14 4.36
N ALA A 138 12.62 5.29 5.48
CA ALA A 138 12.58 4.33 6.58
C ALA A 138 11.20 4.29 7.25
N GLY A 139 10.62 5.46 7.53
CA GLY A 139 9.28 5.57 8.08
C GLY A 139 8.21 5.07 7.13
N ALA A 140 8.35 5.30 5.81
CA ALA A 140 7.43 4.79 4.80
C ALA A 140 7.46 3.26 4.72
N MET A 141 8.65 2.65 4.78
CA MET A 141 8.81 1.20 4.82
C MET A 141 8.20 0.59 6.08
N ALA A 142 8.43 1.21 7.25
CA ALA A 142 7.83 0.77 8.50
C ALA A 142 6.29 0.85 8.48
N ALA A 143 5.74 1.92 7.90
CA ALA A 143 4.29 2.07 7.75
C ALA A 143 3.71 1.02 6.79
N PHE A 144 4.39 0.74 5.68
CA PHE A 144 4.00 -0.31 4.74
C PHE A 144 4.00 -1.70 5.41
N ASP A 145 5.06 -2.03 6.15
CA ASP A 145 5.16 -3.32 6.83
C ASP A 145 4.08 -3.48 7.92
N ALA A 146 3.81 -2.44 8.68
CA ALA A 146 2.76 -2.43 9.69
C ALA A 146 1.37 -2.64 9.07
N GLY A 147 1.03 -1.87 8.02
CA GLY A 147 -0.24 -2.00 7.31
C GLY A 147 -0.41 -3.37 6.65
N ALA A 148 0.64 -3.88 6.01
CA ALA A 148 0.63 -5.20 5.37
C ALA A 148 0.49 -6.34 6.40
N THR A 149 1.12 -6.20 7.56
CA THR A 149 0.97 -7.16 8.66
C THR A 149 -0.46 -7.15 9.21
N ALA A 150 -1.02 -5.97 9.48
CA ALA A 150 -2.38 -5.84 9.97
C ALA A 150 -3.42 -6.41 8.98
N TRP A 151 -3.26 -6.13 7.67
CA TRP A 151 -4.13 -6.71 6.65
C TRP A 151 -4.03 -8.24 6.58
N ARG A 152 -2.80 -8.76 6.61
CA ARG A 152 -2.56 -10.20 6.64
C ARG A 152 -3.23 -10.89 7.84
N GLU A 153 -3.14 -10.28 9.01
CA GLU A 153 -3.81 -10.77 10.23
C GLU A 153 -5.33 -10.78 10.07
N ALA A 154 -5.91 -9.74 9.45
CA ALA A 154 -7.34 -9.71 9.14
C ALA A 154 -7.75 -10.83 8.18
N LEU A 155 -6.91 -11.16 7.18
CA LEU A 155 -7.14 -12.30 6.29
C LEU A 155 -7.08 -13.64 7.04
N LEU A 156 -6.09 -13.82 7.92
CA LEU A 156 -5.95 -15.06 8.73
C LEU A 156 -7.11 -15.26 9.72
N ALA A 157 -7.79 -14.20 10.12
CA ALA A 157 -8.99 -14.25 10.97
C ALA A 157 -10.30 -14.50 10.18
N THR A 158 -10.22 -14.72 8.86
CA THR A 158 -11.37 -14.85 7.96
C THR A 158 -11.74 -16.32 7.78
N ASP A 159 -13.02 -16.64 7.93
CA ASP A 159 -13.59 -17.97 7.63
C ASP A 159 -14.28 -17.99 6.25
N GLU A 160 -14.76 -19.18 5.83
CA GLU A 160 -15.41 -19.36 4.54
C GLU A 160 -16.69 -18.52 4.38
N THR A 161 -17.48 -18.38 5.45
CA THR A 161 -18.71 -17.58 5.43
C THR A 161 -18.41 -16.08 5.27
N ALA A 162 -17.34 -15.64 5.91
CA ALA A 162 -16.90 -14.25 5.84
C ALA A 162 -16.50 -13.82 4.43
N LEU A 163 -15.95 -14.74 3.60
CA LEU A 163 -15.57 -14.44 2.22
C LEU A 163 -16.76 -14.01 1.35
N ASP A 164 -17.95 -14.54 1.61
CA ASP A 164 -19.17 -14.21 0.87
C ASP A 164 -20.00 -13.09 1.55
N THR A 165 -19.49 -12.53 2.65
CA THR A 165 -20.20 -11.48 3.36
C THR A 165 -20.04 -10.14 2.63
N VAL A 166 -21.17 -9.56 2.21
CA VAL A 166 -21.23 -8.23 1.62
C VAL A 166 -21.01 -7.17 2.72
N GLY A 167 -20.20 -6.16 2.42
CA GLY A 167 -19.94 -5.04 3.32
C GLY A 167 -19.08 -5.39 4.55
N ARG A 168 -18.37 -6.54 4.55
CA ARG A 168 -17.49 -6.93 5.65
C ARG A 168 -16.30 -5.98 5.81
N SER A 169 -15.74 -5.46 4.72
CA SER A 169 -14.65 -4.50 4.70
C SER A 169 -15.15 -3.19 4.10
N THR A 170 -15.77 -2.36 4.91
CA THR A 170 -16.29 -1.07 4.47
C THR A 170 -15.19 -0.02 4.56
N TYR A 171 -14.71 0.43 3.41
CA TYR A 171 -13.83 1.58 3.35
C TYR A 171 -14.63 2.88 3.44
N PRO A 172 -14.14 3.96 4.11
CA PRO A 172 -14.95 5.14 4.41
C PRO A 172 -15.53 5.87 3.21
N HIS A 173 -14.98 5.67 2.01
CA HIS A 173 -15.36 6.42 0.80
C HIS A 173 -15.76 5.56 -0.39
N GLY A 174 -15.88 4.24 -0.23
CA GLY A 174 -15.96 3.32 -1.35
C GLY A 174 -17.35 2.78 -1.70
N SER A 175 -17.44 2.28 -2.93
CA SER A 175 -18.50 1.41 -3.42
C SER A 175 -18.48 0.00 -2.81
N ASP A 176 -17.57 -0.24 -1.87
CA ASP A 176 -17.26 -1.56 -1.31
C ASP A 176 -18.38 -2.15 -0.45
N ARG A 177 -19.37 -1.33 -0.10
CA ARG A 177 -20.53 -1.77 0.69
C ARG A 177 -21.38 -2.84 -0.01
N GLU A 178 -21.26 -2.94 -1.32
CA GLU A 178 -22.03 -3.86 -2.16
C GLU A 178 -21.21 -5.08 -2.60
N ASN A 179 -19.89 -5.07 -2.34
CA ASN A 179 -18.99 -6.14 -2.74
C ASN A 179 -18.91 -7.23 -1.66
N VAL A 180 -18.81 -8.48 -2.09
CA VAL A 180 -18.44 -9.58 -1.20
C VAL A 180 -16.97 -9.46 -0.82
N PHE A 181 -16.62 -9.96 0.37
CA PHE A 181 -15.29 -9.74 0.92
C PHE A 181 -14.16 -10.32 0.06
N ILE A 182 -14.36 -11.46 -0.59
CA ILE A 182 -13.35 -12.05 -1.46
C ILE A 182 -12.98 -11.14 -2.64
N ASP A 183 -13.91 -10.36 -3.18
CA ASP A 183 -13.65 -9.39 -4.24
C ASP A 183 -12.79 -8.23 -3.72
N ILE A 184 -13.01 -7.82 -2.47
CA ILE A 184 -12.17 -6.83 -1.80
C ILE A 184 -10.74 -7.36 -1.64
N VAL A 185 -10.56 -8.60 -1.21
CA VAL A 185 -9.23 -9.24 -1.09
C VAL A 185 -8.51 -9.26 -2.44
N TRP A 186 -9.22 -9.68 -3.50
CA TRP A 186 -8.70 -9.67 -4.86
C TRP A 186 -8.26 -8.27 -5.31
N TRP A 187 -9.09 -7.26 -5.04
CA TRP A 187 -8.78 -5.88 -5.39
C TRP A 187 -7.57 -5.33 -4.62
N VAL A 188 -7.45 -5.61 -3.32
CA VAL A 188 -6.26 -5.22 -2.53
C VAL A 188 -4.97 -5.83 -3.10
N ASN A 189 -5.03 -7.10 -3.53
CA ASN A 189 -3.89 -7.75 -4.18
C ASN A 189 -3.55 -7.07 -5.51
N GLN A 190 -4.55 -6.68 -6.30
CA GLN A 190 -4.36 -5.95 -7.55
C GLN A 190 -3.65 -4.61 -7.30
N GLU A 191 -4.07 -3.83 -6.29
CA GLU A 191 -3.43 -2.57 -5.92
C GLU A 191 -1.95 -2.79 -5.54
N LEU A 192 -1.68 -3.79 -4.70
CA LEU A 192 -0.32 -4.11 -4.28
C LEU A 192 0.58 -4.51 -5.46
N LEU A 193 0.11 -5.36 -6.36
CA LEU A 193 0.84 -5.80 -7.55
C LEU A 193 1.08 -4.63 -8.52
N HIS A 194 0.05 -3.85 -8.77
CA HIS A 194 0.09 -2.72 -9.69
C HIS A 194 1.09 -1.66 -9.21
N HIS A 195 0.87 -1.12 -8.03
CA HIS A 195 1.76 -0.08 -7.49
C HIS A 195 3.14 -0.60 -7.12
N GLY A 196 3.27 -1.87 -6.73
CA GLY A 196 4.55 -2.51 -6.50
C GLY A 196 5.42 -2.58 -7.76
N ALA A 197 4.81 -2.90 -8.92
CA ALA A 197 5.51 -2.90 -10.20
C ALA A 197 5.91 -1.48 -10.65
N GLU A 198 5.04 -0.50 -10.44
CA GLU A 198 5.32 0.90 -10.75
C GLU A 198 6.44 1.48 -9.88
N ILE A 199 6.44 1.18 -8.57
CA ILE A 199 7.53 1.55 -7.64
C ILE A 199 8.85 0.95 -8.12
N ALA A 200 8.84 -0.33 -8.51
CA ALA A 200 10.03 -1.01 -9.01
C ALA A 200 10.58 -0.32 -10.27
N LEU A 201 9.72 0.05 -11.21
CA LEU A 201 10.11 0.75 -12.44
C LEU A 201 10.68 2.14 -12.14
N ILE A 202 10.05 2.92 -11.25
CA ILE A 202 10.55 4.26 -10.88
C ILE A 202 11.92 4.15 -10.21
N ARG A 203 12.12 3.14 -9.36
CA ARG A 203 13.39 2.86 -8.73
C ARG A 203 14.49 2.53 -9.75
N ASP A 204 14.18 1.72 -10.78
CA ASP A 204 15.13 1.43 -11.85
C ASP A 204 15.50 2.69 -12.64
N LEU A 205 14.52 3.53 -12.95
CA LEU A 205 14.75 4.83 -13.59
C LEU A 205 15.64 5.74 -12.75
N TYR A 206 15.40 5.84 -11.44
CA TYR A 206 16.23 6.63 -10.55
C TYR A 206 17.69 6.20 -10.56
N ARG A 207 17.96 4.90 -10.59
CA ARG A 207 19.31 4.35 -10.57
C ARG A 207 20.08 4.48 -11.89
N HIS A 208 19.37 4.74 -13.00
CA HIS A 208 19.94 4.88 -14.33
C HIS A 208 19.90 6.33 -14.87
N ARG A 209 19.56 7.30 -14.02
CA ARG A 209 19.54 8.73 -14.36
C ARG A 209 20.94 9.36 -14.51
#